data_0313b34fe1236029ba6f68626b2d41f6
#
_entry.id   0313b34fe1236029ba6f68626b2d41f6
#
_cell.length_a   1.000
_cell.length_b   1.000
_cell.length_c   1.000
_cell.angle_alpha   90.00
_cell.angle_beta   90.00
_cell.angle_gamma   90.00
#
_symmetry.space_group_name_H-M   'P 1'
#
loop_
_entity.id
_entity.type
_entity.pdbx_description
1 polymer ?
#
loop_
_entity_poly.entity_id
_entity_poly.type
_entity_poly.pdbx_seq_one_letter_code
_entity_poly.pdbx_strand_id
1 'polypeptide(L)'
;MSETIIVPHTPAPRADLTEAKRLMELGMHLVALKPLTKQPAGNEWNAPANRVTAIDPAATGYGILLAVNNVGSIDPDNWQQAVKGMAALGFDLDSIMDAGVRTKSTRPGSGGRSAFQVEGELRHLCFKTKQHGVVLELRATSPNLQDALPGVLYEDKTGKLCTQTYAGDKRWSVSSDMPQLPDDFFNWWEKCCTDLEFFRDQQEKFSAAIGGQGQLAVSGGKSGTELAYDARGVRGRFNKATSVESVLDRHGYLYDS
;
A
#
# COMPACT_ATOMS: atom_id res chain seq x y z
N MET A 1 -18.17 49.54 -31.36
CA MET A 1 -16.90 48.84 -31.16
C MET A 1 -17.10 47.88 -29.99
N SER A 2 -16.99 46.60 -30.26
CA SER A 2 -17.20 45.54 -29.23
C SER A 2 -15.85 45.20 -28.64
N GLU A 3 -15.66 45.50 -27.35
CA GLU A 3 -14.44 45.12 -26.64
C GLU A 3 -14.43 43.59 -26.45
N THR A 4 -13.43 42.95 -27.03
CA THR A 4 -13.18 41.51 -26.81
C THR A 4 -12.54 41.36 -25.44
N ILE A 5 -13.29 40.86 -24.46
CA ILE A 5 -12.78 40.50 -23.13
C ILE A 5 -11.88 39.28 -23.31
N ILE A 6 -10.55 39.46 -23.24
CA ILE A 6 -9.58 38.38 -23.17
C ILE A 6 -9.64 37.80 -21.75
N VAL A 7 -10.33 36.65 -21.59
CA VAL A 7 -10.28 35.90 -20.33
C VAL A 7 -8.87 35.28 -20.20
N PRO A 8 -8.11 35.56 -19.16
CA PRO A 8 -6.80 34.95 -18.99
C PRO A 8 -6.94 33.46 -18.87
N HIS A 9 -6.31 32.74 -19.78
CA HIS A 9 -6.29 31.27 -19.78
C HIS A 9 -5.39 30.82 -18.62
N THR A 10 -5.99 30.40 -17.50
CA THR A 10 -5.24 29.76 -16.43
C THR A 10 -4.68 28.44 -16.97
N PRO A 11 -3.37 28.25 -17.01
CA PRO A 11 -2.80 27.00 -17.50
C PRO A 11 -3.34 25.82 -16.69
N ALA A 12 -3.62 24.70 -17.37
CA ALA A 12 -4.07 23.50 -16.69
C ALA A 12 -3.04 23.10 -15.62
N PRO A 13 -3.49 22.66 -14.42
CA PRO A 13 -2.60 22.22 -13.36
C PRO A 13 -1.71 21.09 -13.86
N ARG A 14 -0.43 21.14 -13.51
CA ARG A 14 0.56 20.12 -13.85
C ARG A 14 1.00 19.38 -12.60
N ALA A 15 1.38 18.10 -12.77
CA ALA A 15 2.02 17.35 -11.71
C ALA A 15 3.38 17.93 -11.36
N ASP A 16 3.74 17.89 -10.08
CA ASP A 16 5.11 18.19 -9.65
C ASP A 16 5.92 16.89 -9.63
N LEU A 17 6.82 16.73 -10.58
CA LEU A 17 7.63 15.51 -10.76
C LEU A 17 9.00 15.59 -10.07
N THR A 18 9.26 16.64 -9.32
CA THR A 18 10.55 16.87 -8.63
C THR A 18 10.89 15.71 -7.71
N GLU A 19 9.93 15.24 -6.93
CA GLU A 19 10.13 14.15 -5.99
C GLU A 19 10.39 12.81 -6.71
N ALA A 20 9.63 12.52 -7.75
CA ALA A 20 9.86 11.30 -8.56
C ALA A 20 11.25 11.30 -9.18
N LYS A 21 11.72 12.43 -9.71
CA LYS A 21 13.07 12.57 -10.25
C LYS A 21 14.13 12.31 -9.18
N ARG A 22 14.00 12.95 -8.02
CA ARG A 22 14.94 12.78 -6.90
C ARG A 22 15.03 11.31 -6.44
N LEU A 23 13.90 10.64 -6.27
CA LEU A 23 13.88 9.24 -5.84
C LEU A 23 14.43 8.30 -6.90
N MET A 24 14.18 8.55 -8.18
CA MET A 24 14.80 7.81 -9.27
C MET A 24 16.34 7.95 -9.25
N GLU A 25 16.86 9.16 -9.04
CA GLU A 25 18.29 9.45 -8.92
C GLU A 25 18.92 8.75 -7.70
N LEU A 26 18.17 8.56 -6.61
CA LEU A 26 18.56 7.74 -5.46
C LEU A 26 18.50 6.22 -5.73
N GLY A 27 18.11 5.80 -6.92
CA GLY A 27 18.02 4.40 -7.29
C GLY A 27 16.73 3.70 -6.84
N MET A 28 15.74 4.43 -6.35
CA MET A 28 14.46 3.85 -5.94
C MET A 28 13.67 3.30 -7.13
N HIS A 29 12.94 2.22 -6.92
CA HIS A 29 12.12 1.59 -7.94
C HIS A 29 10.76 2.28 -8.01
N LEU A 30 10.55 3.03 -9.08
CA LEU A 30 9.31 3.73 -9.35
C LEU A 30 8.50 3.04 -10.44
N VAL A 31 7.21 3.35 -10.48
CA VAL A 31 6.26 2.94 -11.52
C VAL A 31 5.51 4.17 -12.04
N ALA A 32 5.33 4.24 -13.37
CA ALA A 32 4.48 5.26 -13.95
C ALA A 32 3.01 5.01 -13.62
N LEU A 33 2.25 6.07 -13.37
CA LEU A 33 0.81 5.99 -13.13
C LEU A 33 0.03 6.31 -14.42
N LYS A 34 -1.17 5.74 -14.55
CA LYS A 34 -2.10 6.13 -15.61
C LYS A 34 -2.48 7.60 -15.45
N PRO A 35 -2.65 8.34 -16.54
CA PRO A 35 -3.01 9.75 -16.47
C PRO A 35 -4.17 10.03 -15.52
N LEU A 36 -3.99 11.01 -14.65
CA LEU A 36 -4.97 11.49 -13.68
C LEU A 36 -5.52 10.41 -12.74
N THR A 37 -4.73 9.37 -12.46
CA THR A 37 -5.10 8.32 -11.51
C THR A 37 -3.94 8.01 -10.55
N LYS A 38 -4.22 7.19 -9.53
CA LYS A 38 -3.19 6.56 -8.68
C LYS A 38 -2.92 5.10 -9.10
N GLN A 39 -3.44 4.66 -10.26
CA GLN A 39 -3.27 3.29 -10.73
C GLN A 39 -1.98 3.17 -11.55
N PRO A 40 -1.21 2.10 -11.39
CA PRO A 40 -0.07 1.83 -12.23
C PRO A 40 -0.43 1.73 -13.72
N ALA A 41 0.46 2.22 -14.57
CA ALA A 41 0.31 2.13 -16.01
C ALA A 41 0.89 0.80 -16.55
N GLY A 42 0.25 0.27 -17.58
CA GLY A 42 0.70 -0.95 -18.26
C GLY A 42 0.36 -2.25 -17.53
N ASN A 43 0.68 -3.36 -18.21
CA ASN A 43 0.65 -4.69 -17.62
C ASN A 43 2.01 -4.98 -16.98
N GLU A 44 2.04 -5.89 -15.99
CA GLU A 44 3.27 -6.28 -15.29
C GLU A 44 4.10 -5.08 -14.78
N TRP A 45 3.42 -4.00 -14.42
CA TRP A 45 4.02 -2.74 -13.99
C TRP A 45 5.03 -2.90 -12.82
N ASN A 46 4.91 -3.99 -12.07
CA ASN A 46 5.78 -4.37 -10.95
C ASN A 46 6.97 -5.26 -11.36
N ALA A 47 7.06 -5.65 -12.64
CA ALA A 47 8.18 -6.43 -13.12
C ALA A 47 9.46 -5.57 -13.18
N PRO A 48 10.65 -6.13 -12.86
CA PRO A 48 11.91 -5.38 -12.89
C PRO A 48 12.20 -4.71 -14.24
N ALA A 49 11.77 -5.33 -15.34
CA ALA A 49 11.95 -4.81 -16.69
C ALA A 49 11.14 -3.51 -16.96
N ASN A 50 10.05 -3.30 -16.21
CA ASN A 50 9.17 -2.13 -16.36
C ASN A 50 9.49 -1.00 -15.36
N ARG A 51 10.65 -1.08 -14.70
CA ARG A 51 11.13 -0.01 -13.83
C ARG A 51 11.30 1.29 -14.61
N VAL A 52 10.87 2.38 -14.00
CA VAL A 52 11.11 3.73 -14.54
C VAL A 52 12.60 4.03 -14.58
N THR A 53 13.11 4.34 -15.77
CA THR A 53 14.52 4.71 -16.00
C THR A 53 14.69 6.17 -16.41
N ALA A 54 13.60 6.85 -16.76
CA ALA A 54 13.55 8.28 -17.07
C ALA A 54 12.19 8.85 -16.68
N ILE A 55 12.18 10.11 -16.23
CA ILE A 55 10.94 10.82 -15.90
C ILE A 55 10.37 11.46 -17.17
N ASP A 56 9.17 11.07 -17.55
CA ASP A 56 8.42 11.72 -18.62
C ASP A 56 7.82 13.05 -18.10
N PRO A 57 8.20 14.21 -18.66
CA PRO A 57 7.68 15.50 -18.22
C PRO A 57 6.16 15.68 -18.46
N ALA A 58 5.54 14.84 -19.29
CA ALA A 58 4.10 14.84 -19.54
C ALA A 58 3.31 13.94 -18.58
N ALA A 59 3.99 13.13 -17.75
CA ALA A 59 3.32 12.24 -16.78
C ALA A 59 2.54 13.05 -15.74
N THR A 60 1.43 12.51 -15.28
CA THR A 60 0.65 13.08 -14.16
C THR A 60 1.09 12.57 -12.80
N GLY A 61 2.07 11.65 -12.75
CA GLY A 61 2.70 11.21 -11.53
C GLY A 61 3.32 9.82 -11.61
N TYR A 62 3.97 9.49 -10.52
CA TYR A 62 4.67 8.21 -10.30
C TYR A 62 4.28 7.63 -8.94
N GLY A 63 4.35 6.30 -8.85
CA GLY A 63 4.25 5.57 -7.60
C GLY A 63 5.60 4.96 -7.24
N ILE A 64 5.78 4.66 -5.95
CA ILE A 64 6.94 3.93 -5.44
C ILE A 64 6.53 2.49 -5.16
N LEU A 65 7.30 1.51 -5.65
CA LEU A 65 7.09 0.09 -5.37
C LEU A 65 7.54 -0.23 -3.94
N LEU A 66 6.64 -0.75 -3.10
CA LEU A 66 6.95 -0.93 -1.68
C LEU A 66 7.95 -2.07 -1.45
N ALA A 67 7.62 -3.29 -1.86
CA ALA A 67 8.40 -4.48 -1.54
C ALA A 67 9.85 -4.40 -2.05
N VAL A 68 10.06 -3.97 -3.28
CA VAL A 68 11.40 -3.94 -3.90
C VAL A 68 12.28 -2.83 -3.32
N ASN A 69 11.69 -1.82 -2.68
CA ASN A 69 12.41 -0.77 -1.98
C ASN A 69 12.55 -1.03 -0.47
N ASN A 70 12.10 -2.19 0.03
CA ASN A 70 12.08 -2.54 1.46
C ASN A 70 11.37 -1.49 2.33
N VAL A 71 10.25 -1.01 1.84
CA VAL A 71 9.41 -0.04 2.55
C VAL A 71 7.98 -0.56 2.67
N GLY A 72 7.33 -0.20 3.75
CA GLY A 72 5.92 -0.46 3.98
C GLY A 72 5.18 0.83 4.25
N SER A 73 3.85 0.77 4.22
CA SER A 73 3.03 1.92 4.57
C SER A 73 1.77 1.54 5.34
N ILE A 74 1.30 2.49 6.14
CA ILE A 74 0.03 2.44 6.86
C ILE A 74 -0.93 3.35 6.11
N ASP A 75 -2.06 2.80 5.64
CA ASP A 75 -3.04 3.49 4.79
C ASP A 75 -4.44 3.44 5.42
N PRO A 76 -4.83 4.43 6.21
CA PRO A 76 -6.20 4.52 6.74
C PRO A 76 -7.14 5.06 5.66
N ASP A 77 -7.98 4.18 5.10
CA ASP A 77 -9.03 4.55 4.15
C ASP A 77 -10.18 5.32 4.82
N ASN A 78 -10.44 5.03 6.11
CA ASN A 78 -11.38 5.75 6.93
C ASN A 78 -10.70 6.16 8.24
N TRP A 79 -10.19 7.40 8.27
CA TRP A 79 -9.40 7.92 9.37
C TRP A 79 -10.05 7.76 10.74
N GLN A 80 -11.30 8.24 10.89
CA GLN A 80 -11.97 8.23 12.17
C GLN A 80 -12.20 6.82 12.72
N GLN A 81 -12.55 5.88 11.86
CA GLN A 81 -12.73 4.49 12.24
C GLN A 81 -11.38 3.79 12.48
N ALA A 82 -10.37 4.10 11.70
CA ALA A 82 -9.02 3.55 11.92
C ALA A 82 -8.46 3.96 13.27
N VAL A 83 -8.57 5.25 13.66
CA VAL A 83 -8.15 5.75 14.98
C VAL A 83 -8.87 5.01 16.11
N LYS A 84 -10.21 4.85 16.03
CA LYS A 84 -10.98 4.12 17.05
C LYS A 84 -10.59 2.66 17.13
N GLY A 85 -10.45 2.01 15.99
CA GLY A 85 -10.07 0.60 15.93
C GLY A 85 -8.67 0.36 16.50
N MET A 86 -7.69 1.19 16.12
CA MET A 86 -6.32 1.09 16.62
C MET A 86 -6.21 1.40 18.12
N ALA A 87 -6.97 2.38 18.63
CA ALA A 87 -7.04 2.66 20.07
C ALA A 87 -7.55 1.45 20.86
N ALA A 88 -8.52 0.71 20.34
CA ALA A 88 -9.02 -0.53 20.98
C ALA A 88 -7.99 -1.66 20.99
N LEU A 89 -6.98 -1.60 20.11
CA LEU A 89 -5.84 -2.50 20.08
C LEU A 89 -4.66 -2.00 20.93
N GLY A 90 -4.79 -0.83 21.57
CA GLY A 90 -3.77 -0.22 22.41
C GLY A 90 -2.80 0.69 21.67
N PHE A 91 -3.09 1.10 20.43
CA PHE A 91 -2.20 1.94 19.64
C PHE A 91 -2.75 3.34 19.38
N ASP A 92 -1.90 4.33 19.52
CA ASP A 92 -2.15 5.70 19.05
C ASP A 92 -1.75 5.82 17.57
N LEU A 93 -2.75 5.75 16.69
CA LEU A 93 -2.52 5.79 15.25
C LEU A 93 -1.90 7.11 14.80
N ASP A 94 -2.25 8.24 15.40
CA ASP A 94 -1.67 9.54 15.05
C ASP A 94 -0.17 9.57 15.32
N SER A 95 0.24 9.15 16.52
CA SER A 95 1.66 9.06 16.90
C SER A 95 2.44 8.13 15.98
N ILE A 96 1.87 6.97 15.62
CA ILE A 96 2.50 6.04 14.69
C ILE A 96 2.64 6.69 13.31
N MET A 97 1.59 7.31 12.80
CA MET A 97 1.61 7.95 11.48
C MET A 97 2.64 9.10 11.41
N ASP A 98 2.81 9.86 12.48
CA ASP A 98 3.77 10.97 12.55
C ASP A 98 5.21 10.49 12.75
N ALA A 99 5.40 9.27 13.23
CA ALA A 99 6.72 8.63 13.30
C ALA A 99 7.31 8.32 11.91
N GLY A 100 6.47 8.09 10.89
CA GLY A 100 6.88 7.76 9.54
C GLY A 100 6.98 8.95 8.58
N VAL A 101 7.17 8.66 7.29
CA VAL A 101 7.10 9.64 6.19
C VAL A 101 5.65 9.82 5.81
N ARG A 102 5.03 10.85 6.36
CA ARG A 102 3.59 11.10 6.16
C ARG A 102 3.34 11.85 4.85
N THR A 103 2.42 11.29 4.04
CA THR A 103 1.90 11.93 2.84
C THR A 103 0.40 12.12 2.95
N LYS A 104 -0.14 13.15 2.34
CA LYS A 104 -1.55 13.50 2.42
C LYS A 104 -2.07 13.93 1.06
N SER A 105 -3.28 13.53 0.75
CA SER A 105 -4.02 14.03 -0.41
C SER A 105 -4.72 15.35 -0.08
N THR A 106 -4.83 16.23 -1.08
CA THR A 106 -5.70 17.41 -0.99
C THR A 106 -7.20 17.06 -1.06
N ARG A 107 -7.53 15.78 -1.27
CA ARG A 107 -8.92 15.29 -1.19
C ARG A 107 -9.45 15.48 0.24
N PRO A 108 -10.65 16.08 0.41
CA PRO A 108 -11.27 16.23 1.73
C PRO A 108 -11.43 14.87 2.45
N GLY A 109 -11.19 14.86 3.75
CA GLY A 109 -11.32 13.66 4.58
C GLY A 109 -10.19 12.62 4.45
N SER A 110 -9.15 12.90 3.65
CA SER A 110 -7.98 12.03 3.57
C SER A 110 -7.18 12.07 4.88
N GLY A 111 -7.04 10.93 5.55
CA GLY A 111 -6.18 10.75 6.73
C GLY A 111 -4.69 10.80 6.40
N GLY A 112 -4.37 10.64 5.12
CA GLY A 112 -3.00 10.50 4.65
C GLY A 112 -2.50 9.06 4.79
N ARG A 113 -1.24 8.87 4.47
CA ARG A 113 -0.53 7.60 4.51
C ARG A 113 0.84 7.84 5.13
N SER A 114 1.37 6.87 5.85
CA SER A 114 2.71 6.99 6.43
C SER A 114 3.56 5.79 6.06
N ALA A 115 4.79 6.06 5.64
CA ALA A 115 5.72 5.06 5.16
C ALA A 115 6.93 4.91 6.08
N PHE A 116 7.45 3.68 6.13
CA PHE A 116 8.50 3.25 7.03
C PHE A 116 9.46 2.29 6.32
N GLN A 117 10.69 2.20 6.81
CA GLN A 117 11.53 1.06 6.54
C GLN A 117 10.84 -0.21 7.06
N VAL A 118 10.88 -1.27 6.28
CA VAL A 118 10.35 -2.57 6.65
C VAL A 118 11.46 -3.60 6.51
N GLU A 119 11.75 -4.27 7.62
CA GLU A 119 12.63 -5.43 7.69
C GLU A 119 11.79 -6.66 8.05
N GLY A 120 12.24 -7.84 7.63
CA GLY A 120 11.54 -9.09 7.95
C GLY A 120 10.37 -9.44 7.02
N GLU A 121 9.47 -10.30 7.50
CA GLU A 121 8.39 -10.90 6.72
C GLU A 121 7.02 -10.25 6.95
N LEU A 122 6.99 -8.93 7.16
CA LEU A 122 5.71 -8.22 7.28
C LEU A 122 4.89 -8.40 6.01
N ARG A 123 3.60 -8.74 6.15
CA ARG A 123 2.67 -8.98 5.04
C ARG A 123 1.64 -7.88 4.97
N HIS A 124 1.03 -7.74 3.79
CA HIS A 124 -0.12 -6.88 3.63
C HIS A 124 -1.30 -7.42 4.43
N LEU A 125 -1.80 -6.63 5.37
CA LEU A 125 -3.00 -6.92 6.16
C LEU A 125 -4.04 -5.83 5.95
N CYS A 126 -5.33 -6.22 5.96
CA CYS A 126 -6.45 -5.30 5.86
C CYS A 126 -7.39 -5.49 7.04
N PHE A 127 -7.66 -4.39 7.76
CA PHE A 127 -8.74 -4.31 8.72
C PHE A 127 -9.99 -3.81 8.01
N LYS A 128 -10.99 -4.65 7.90
CA LYS A 128 -12.22 -4.34 7.17
C LYS A 128 -13.46 -4.87 7.88
N THR A 129 -14.57 -4.19 7.66
CA THR A 129 -15.88 -4.64 8.13
C THR A 129 -16.88 -4.68 6.99
N LYS A 130 -18.00 -5.40 7.19
CA LYS A 130 -19.09 -5.42 6.22
C LYS A 130 -19.70 -4.03 5.97
N GLN A 131 -19.71 -3.20 7.01
CA GLN A 131 -20.35 -1.88 6.99
C GLN A 131 -19.46 -0.81 6.33
N HIS A 132 -18.15 -0.85 6.60
CA HIS A 132 -17.23 0.22 6.21
C HIS A 132 -16.26 -0.18 5.07
N GLY A 133 -16.30 -1.44 4.64
CA GLY A 133 -15.30 -1.96 3.71
C GLY A 133 -13.91 -1.99 4.36
N VAL A 134 -12.88 -1.68 3.59
CA VAL A 134 -11.52 -1.50 4.11
C VAL A 134 -11.46 -0.21 4.91
N VAL A 135 -10.94 -0.29 6.14
CA VAL A 135 -10.80 0.83 7.08
C VAL A 135 -9.34 1.20 7.25
N LEU A 136 -8.47 0.19 7.32
CA LEU A 136 -7.02 0.37 7.49
C LEU A 136 -6.28 -0.73 6.72
N GLU A 137 -5.28 -0.35 5.96
CA GLU A 137 -4.33 -1.26 5.35
C GLU A 137 -2.94 -1.10 5.97
N LEU A 138 -2.31 -2.23 6.32
CA LEU A 138 -0.90 -2.35 6.64
C LEU A 138 -0.22 -2.97 5.43
N ARG A 139 0.58 -2.20 4.71
CA ARG A 139 1.04 -2.51 3.35
C ARG A 139 2.54 -2.77 3.33
N ALA A 140 2.94 -4.03 3.15
CA ALA A 140 4.35 -4.43 3.10
C ALA A 140 4.54 -5.67 2.21
N THR A 141 5.74 -5.90 1.78
CA THR A 141 6.29 -7.10 1.11
C THR A 141 5.53 -7.68 -0.09
N SER A 142 4.36 -7.15 -0.44
CA SER A 142 3.65 -7.60 -1.64
C SER A 142 4.20 -6.90 -2.89
N PRO A 143 4.56 -7.64 -3.94
CA PRO A 143 5.08 -7.05 -5.18
C PRO A 143 4.03 -6.20 -5.92
N ASN A 144 2.75 -6.34 -5.55
CA ASN A 144 1.63 -5.64 -6.17
C ASN A 144 1.22 -4.38 -5.40
N LEU A 145 2.08 -3.86 -4.52
CA LEU A 145 1.82 -2.64 -3.77
C LEU A 145 2.72 -1.50 -4.24
N GLN A 146 2.09 -0.39 -4.50
CA GLN A 146 2.75 0.88 -4.76
C GLN A 146 2.04 2.02 -4.04
N ASP A 147 2.75 3.06 -3.69
CA ASP A 147 2.21 4.29 -3.13
C ASP A 147 2.44 5.46 -4.08
N ALA A 148 1.38 6.24 -4.31
CA ALA A 148 1.49 7.45 -5.11
C ALA A 148 2.42 8.47 -4.40
N LEU A 149 3.40 8.98 -5.12
CA LEU A 149 4.37 9.95 -4.62
C LEU A 149 3.75 11.34 -4.43
N PRO A 150 4.34 12.19 -3.58
CA PRO A 150 4.07 13.62 -3.59
C PRO A 150 4.26 14.23 -4.99
N GLY A 151 3.38 15.17 -5.34
CA GLY A 151 3.36 15.79 -6.66
C GLY A 151 2.45 15.10 -7.69
N VAL A 152 1.97 13.88 -7.42
CA VAL A 152 0.99 13.19 -8.27
C VAL A 152 -0.29 14.02 -8.38
N LEU A 153 -0.75 14.22 -9.62
CA LEU A 153 -2.03 14.84 -9.96
C LEU A 153 -3.02 13.75 -10.38
N TYR A 154 -4.17 13.69 -9.74
CA TYR A 154 -5.21 12.70 -10.03
C TYR A 154 -6.61 13.26 -9.81
N GLU A 155 -7.60 12.65 -10.44
CA GLU A 155 -9.01 12.92 -10.20
C GLU A 155 -9.57 12.01 -9.10
N ASP A 156 -10.32 12.58 -8.18
CA ASP A 156 -11.10 11.79 -7.23
C ASP A 156 -12.39 11.24 -7.88
N LYS A 157 -13.19 10.50 -7.11
CA LYS A 157 -14.43 9.89 -7.60
C LYS A 157 -15.47 10.90 -8.09
N THR A 158 -15.31 12.19 -7.78
CA THR A 158 -16.19 13.28 -8.21
C THR A 158 -15.65 14.03 -9.44
N GLY A 159 -14.50 13.63 -9.97
CA GLY A 159 -13.80 14.31 -11.06
C GLY A 159 -13.02 15.54 -10.61
N LYS A 160 -12.88 15.76 -9.29
CA LYS A 160 -12.10 16.87 -8.76
C LYS A 160 -10.61 16.54 -8.80
N LEU A 161 -9.81 17.45 -9.34
CA LEU A 161 -8.36 17.33 -9.32
C LEU A 161 -7.82 17.45 -7.89
N CYS A 162 -7.01 16.47 -7.53
CA CYS A 162 -6.33 16.37 -6.24
C CYS A 162 -4.85 16.12 -6.46
N THR A 163 -4.04 16.48 -5.49
CA THR A 163 -2.61 16.17 -5.49
C THR A 163 -2.21 15.48 -4.19
N GLN A 164 -1.10 14.74 -4.26
CA GLN A 164 -0.45 14.15 -3.11
C GLN A 164 0.67 15.08 -2.64
N THR A 165 0.78 15.30 -1.34
CA THR A 165 1.80 16.16 -0.73
C THR A 165 2.40 15.52 0.51
N TYR A 166 3.55 15.98 0.94
CA TYR A 166 4.06 15.66 2.28
C TYR A 166 3.21 16.36 3.36
N ALA A 167 3.00 15.69 4.49
CA ALA A 167 2.27 16.24 5.63
C ALA A 167 3.20 16.53 6.83
N GLY A 168 4.51 16.47 6.64
CA GLY A 168 5.54 16.72 7.65
C GLY A 168 6.87 17.01 6.98
N ASP A 169 7.93 17.02 7.79
CA ASP A 169 9.30 17.35 7.33
C ASP A 169 10.06 16.15 6.81
N LYS A 170 9.64 14.92 7.18
CA LYS A 170 10.26 13.69 6.70
C LYS A 170 9.95 13.48 5.22
N ARG A 171 10.92 12.91 4.50
CA ARG A 171 10.86 12.67 3.06
C ARG A 171 11.14 11.21 2.75
N TRP A 172 10.59 10.72 1.65
CA TRP A 172 10.98 9.44 1.09
C TRP A 172 12.49 9.41 0.86
N SER A 173 13.12 8.27 1.15
CA SER A 173 14.55 8.04 0.92
C SER A 173 14.81 6.56 0.65
N VAL A 174 16.07 6.18 0.46
CA VAL A 174 16.48 4.78 0.45
C VAL A 174 16.12 4.13 1.78
N SER A 175 15.87 2.82 1.77
CA SER A 175 15.36 2.09 2.93
C SER A 175 16.13 2.37 4.22
N SER A 176 17.47 2.40 4.17
CA SER A 176 18.32 2.66 5.34
C SER A 176 18.10 4.02 6.02
N ASP A 177 17.58 4.99 5.29
CA ASP A 177 17.36 6.36 5.76
C ASP A 177 15.86 6.63 6.08
N MET A 178 15.01 5.64 5.84
CA MET A 178 13.60 5.74 6.18
C MET A 178 13.39 5.55 7.69
N PRO A 179 12.40 6.23 8.29
CA PRO A 179 12.01 5.95 9.66
C PRO A 179 11.66 4.48 9.85
N GLN A 180 12.03 3.92 11.00
CA GLN A 180 11.59 2.59 11.40
C GLN A 180 10.19 2.65 12.02
N LEU A 181 9.45 1.55 11.93
CA LEU A 181 8.22 1.39 12.70
C LEU A 181 8.55 1.41 14.20
N PRO A 182 7.68 1.97 15.06
CA PRO A 182 7.78 1.78 16.49
C PRO A 182 7.82 0.28 16.84
N ASP A 183 8.72 -0.11 17.74
CA ASP A 183 9.02 -1.53 18.05
C ASP A 183 7.78 -2.32 18.48
N ASP A 184 6.93 -1.72 19.30
CA ASP A 184 5.69 -2.34 19.78
C ASP A 184 4.69 -2.58 18.63
N PHE A 185 4.61 -1.63 17.71
CA PHE A 185 3.75 -1.75 16.52
C PHE A 185 4.33 -2.74 15.51
N PHE A 186 5.64 -2.76 15.31
CA PHE A 186 6.32 -3.74 14.46
C PHE A 186 6.06 -5.17 14.96
N ASN A 187 6.33 -5.43 16.23
CA ASN A 187 6.15 -6.75 16.86
C ASN A 187 4.69 -7.21 16.80
N TRP A 188 3.75 -6.30 17.00
CA TRP A 188 2.33 -6.59 16.88
C TRP A 188 1.93 -6.94 15.42
N TRP A 189 2.41 -6.17 14.42
CA TRP A 189 2.14 -6.45 13.02
C TRP A 189 2.75 -7.77 12.58
N GLU A 190 4.01 -8.03 12.95
CA GLU A 190 4.68 -9.30 12.68
C GLU A 190 3.91 -10.49 13.28
N LYS A 191 3.44 -10.36 14.52
CA LYS A 191 2.59 -11.37 15.16
C LYS A 191 1.28 -11.57 14.41
N CYS A 192 0.64 -10.52 13.93
CA CYS A 192 -0.54 -10.64 13.06
C CYS A 192 -0.24 -11.38 11.74
N CYS A 193 0.99 -11.30 11.24
CA CYS A 193 1.41 -12.00 10.02
C CYS A 193 1.69 -13.48 10.23
N THR A 194 2.16 -13.86 11.42
CA THR A 194 2.63 -15.22 11.74
C THR A 194 1.61 -16.05 12.50
N ASP A 195 0.69 -15.41 13.23
CA ASP A 195 -0.34 -16.05 14.04
C ASP A 195 -1.74 -15.66 13.57
N LEU A 196 -2.38 -16.56 12.86
CA LEU A 196 -3.71 -16.30 12.28
C LEU A 196 -4.81 -16.15 13.35
N GLU A 197 -4.71 -16.87 14.47
CA GLU A 197 -5.70 -16.78 15.56
C GLU A 197 -5.56 -15.42 16.27
N PHE A 198 -4.33 -15.01 16.51
CA PHE A 198 -4.05 -13.67 17.03
C PHE A 198 -4.61 -12.59 16.08
N PHE A 199 -4.36 -12.69 14.77
CA PHE A 199 -4.90 -11.71 13.80
C PHE A 199 -6.43 -11.69 13.80
N ARG A 200 -7.10 -12.83 13.93
CA ARG A 200 -8.56 -12.90 14.05
C ARG A 200 -9.08 -12.16 15.29
N ASP A 201 -8.46 -12.41 16.44
CA ASP A 201 -8.78 -11.70 17.68
C ASP A 201 -8.62 -10.19 17.53
N GLN A 202 -7.50 -9.74 16.93
CA GLN A 202 -7.26 -8.31 16.67
C GLN A 202 -8.31 -7.72 15.72
N GLN A 203 -8.67 -8.45 14.66
CA GLN A 203 -9.69 -8.04 13.71
C GLN A 203 -11.09 -7.92 14.38
N GLU A 204 -11.42 -8.84 15.28
CA GLU A 204 -12.68 -8.81 16.04
C GLU A 204 -12.72 -7.61 16.99
N LYS A 205 -11.67 -7.37 17.77
CA LYS A 205 -11.54 -6.22 18.67
C LYS A 205 -11.65 -4.89 17.92
N PHE A 206 -10.88 -4.77 16.81
CA PHE A 206 -10.92 -3.60 15.93
C PHE A 206 -12.35 -3.36 15.42
N SER A 207 -13.00 -4.40 14.91
CA SER A 207 -14.34 -4.29 14.33
C SER A 207 -15.42 -3.95 15.36
N ALA A 208 -15.35 -4.55 16.55
CA ALA A 208 -16.27 -4.25 17.65
C ALA A 208 -16.18 -2.77 18.06
N ALA A 209 -14.98 -2.22 18.14
CA ALA A 209 -14.75 -0.83 18.52
C ALA A 209 -15.38 0.18 17.54
N ILE A 210 -15.46 -0.17 16.26
CA ILE A 210 -16.03 0.71 15.23
C ILE A 210 -17.50 0.40 14.88
N GLY A 211 -18.15 -0.48 15.66
CA GLY A 211 -19.54 -0.86 15.47
C GLY A 211 -19.80 -1.77 14.27
N GLY A 212 -18.77 -2.50 13.81
CA GLY A 212 -18.83 -3.39 12.65
C GLY A 212 -18.69 -4.87 13.00
N GLN A 213 -19.12 -5.74 12.10
CA GLN A 213 -18.75 -7.15 12.12
C GLN A 213 -17.45 -7.34 11.34
N GLY A 214 -16.44 -7.92 11.97
CA GLY A 214 -15.13 -8.19 11.36
C GLY A 214 -15.23 -9.05 10.10
N GLN A 215 -14.43 -8.73 9.12
CA GLN A 215 -14.28 -9.51 7.91
C GLN A 215 -12.79 -9.74 7.64
N LEU A 216 -12.33 -10.97 7.86
CA LEU A 216 -10.95 -11.33 7.59
C LEU A 216 -10.59 -11.15 6.11
N ALA A 217 -9.55 -10.39 5.84
CA ALA A 217 -8.88 -10.39 4.56
C ALA A 217 -7.37 -10.31 4.77
N VAL A 218 -6.75 -11.43 4.61
CA VAL A 218 -5.31 -11.49 4.35
C VAL A 218 -5.17 -11.36 2.84
N SER A 219 -4.70 -10.22 2.34
CA SER A 219 -4.43 -10.06 0.92
C SER A 219 -3.04 -10.61 0.60
N GLY A 220 -3.04 -11.83 0.24
CA GLY A 220 -1.93 -12.55 -0.35
C GLY A 220 -2.48 -13.49 -1.42
N GLY A 221 -3.08 -12.92 -2.48
CA GLY A 221 -3.81 -13.69 -3.49
C GLY A 221 -5.20 -14.07 -2.99
N LYS A 222 -6.21 -13.75 -3.75
CA LYS A 222 -7.66 -14.00 -3.59
C LYS A 222 -8.09 -14.59 -2.25
N SER A 223 -8.91 -13.83 -1.54
CA SER A 223 -9.58 -14.14 -0.29
C SER A 223 -9.85 -15.64 -0.10
N GLY A 224 -9.07 -16.26 0.73
CA GLY A 224 -9.41 -17.58 1.21
C GLY A 224 -10.26 -17.49 2.46
N THR A 225 -11.52 -17.18 2.30
CA THR A 225 -12.57 -17.86 3.05
C THR A 225 -12.60 -19.27 2.50
N GLU A 226 -12.08 -20.19 3.26
CA GLU A 226 -11.58 -21.46 2.78
C GLU A 226 -10.40 -21.21 1.85
N LEU A 227 -9.35 -21.91 1.98
CA LEU A 227 -8.54 -22.34 0.86
C LEU A 227 -9.50 -23.07 -0.09
N ALA A 228 -10.43 -22.34 -0.72
CA ALA A 228 -11.17 -22.83 -1.85
C ALA A 228 -10.09 -23.05 -2.89
N TYR A 229 -9.68 -24.26 -2.91
CA TYR A 229 -8.78 -24.87 -3.84
C TYR A 229 -9.22 -24.44 -5.24
N ASP A 230 -8.68 -23.33 -5.75
CA ASP A 230 -8.92 -22.92 -7.12
C ASP A 230 -8.19 -23.92 -8.03
N ALA A 231 -8.88 -25.00 -8.31
CA ALA A 231 -8.40 -26.07 -9.21
C ALA A 231 -8.08 -25.56 -10.63
N ARG A 232 -8.44 -24.31 -10.94
CA ARG A 232 -8.22 -23.66 -12.25
C ARG A 232 -6.97 -22.79 -12.31
N GLY A 233 -6.48 -22.31 -11.17
CA GLY A 233 -5.24 -21.53 -11.10
C GLY A 233 -3.99 -22.40 -11.20
N VAL A 234 -2.85 -21.79 -11.54
CA VAL A 234 -1.55 -22.48 -11.61
C VAL A 234 -1.22 -23.18 -10.29
N ARG A 235 -1.48 -22.54 -9.15
CA ARG A 235 -1.31 -23.12 -7.80
C ARG A 235 -2.26 -24.30 -7.56
N GLY A 236 -3.52 -24.18 -7.94
CA GLY A 236 -4.49 -25.27 -7.79
C GLY A 236 -4.14 -26.48 -8.67
N ARG A 237 -3.63 -26.25 -9.88
CA ARG A 237 -3.14 -27.32 -10.77
C ARG A 237 -1.88 -27.98 -10.21
N PHE A 238 -0.96 -27.20 -9.65
CA PHE A 238 0.25 -27.72 -9.01
C PHE A 238 -0.12 -28.62 -7.80
N ASN A 239 -0.96 -28.12 -6.89
CA ASN A 239 -1.38 -28.88 -5.70
C ASN A 239 -2.21 -30.13 -6.04
N LYS A 240 -2.94 -30.14 -7.18
CA LYS A 240 -3.68 -31.28 -7.65
C LYS A 240 -2.78 -32.35 -8.32
N ALA A 241 -1.73 -31.90 -9.00
CA ALA A 241 -0.83 -32.76 -9.76
C ALA A 241 0.39 -33.26 -8.96
N THR A 242 0.68 -32.63 -7.81
CA THR A 242 1.96 -32.80 -7.13
C THR A 242 1.73 -32.80 -5.62
N SER A 243 1.91 -33.95 -4.95
CA SER A 243 1.95 -33.97 -3.49
C SER A 243 3.25 -33.36 -2.97
N VAL A 244 3.25 -32.89 -1.73
CA VAL A 244 4.47 -32.36 -1.07
C VAL A 244 5.56 -33.43 -1.07
N GLU A 245 5.20 -34.70 -0.83
CA GLU A 245 6.10 -35.83 -0.88
C GLU A 245 6.76 -36.00 -2.25
N SER A 246 5.99 -35.88 -3.34
CA SER A 246 6.54 -36.01 -4.71
C SER A 246 7.48 -34.87 -5.10
N VAL A 247 7.35 -33.69 -4.48
CA VAL A 247 8.27 -32.57 -4.67
C VAL A 247 9.55 -32.83 -3.90
N LEU A 248 9.45 -33.29 -2.67
CA LEU A 248 10.60 -33.56 -1.81
C LEU A 248 11.43 -34.72 -2.35
N ASP A 249 10.79 -35.81 -2.79
CA ASP A 249 11.46 -36.95 -3.46
C ASP A 249 12.21 -36.49 -4.72
N ARG A 250 11.63 -35.62 -5.53
CA ARG A 250 12.25 -35.12 -6.77
C ARG A 250 13.48 -34.27 -6.52
N HIS A 251 13.53 -33.61 -5.36
CA HIS A 251 14.65 -32.77 -4.95
C HIS A 251 15.62 -33.46 -3.97
N GLY A 252 15.45 -34.75 -3.71
CA GLY A 252 16.39 -35.53 -2.93
C GLY A 252 16.35 -35.29 -1.42
N TYR A 253 15.24 -34.74 -0.91
CA TYR A 253 15.01 -34.65 0.53
C TYR A 253 14.52 -35.98 1.07
N LEU A 254 15.38 -36.64 1.86
CA LEU A 254 15.01 -37.88 2.57
C LEU A 254 14.27 -37.51 3.85
N TYR A 255 13.13 -38.16 4.08
CA TYR A 255 12.48 -38.16 5.38
C TYR A 255 13.21 -39.14 6.30
N ASP A 256 13.75 -38.67 7.42
CA ASP A 256 14.03 -39.55 8.53
C ASP A 256 12.70 -39.91 9.21
N SER A 257 12.35 -41.16 9.14
CA SER A 257 11.16 -41.77 9.73
C SER A 257 11.29 -41.95 11.23
#